data_bb2349bd794c415ad22b090cba9631e9
#
_entry.id   bb2349bd794c415ad22b090cba9631e9
#
_cell.length_a   1.000
_cell.length_b   1.000
_cell.length_c   1.000
_cell.angle_alpha   90.00
_cell.angle_beta   90.00
_cell.angle_gamma   90.00
#
_symmetry.space_group_name_H-M   'P 1'
#
loop_
_entity.id
_entity.type
_entity.pdbx_description
1 polymer ?
#
loop_
_entity_poly.entity_id
_entity_poly.type
_entity_poly.pdbx_seq_one_letter_code
_entity_poly.pdbx_strand_id
1 'polypeptide(L)'
;SGGTSSIVRNIYYTTPFHSPGIVDGKMVYATADEQADGLRLPFTGTNDAMTYRNGKSTHASNNKLSMDLALEQKLDFITKGLNFRLKGAYNSAFSVTKTGECGIASYTPILKSDGTLGYKKSGENSDVKYGYSTGKARDWYMEAGFNYSRSFNNHNVGALLLYNQSKEYYFGSSNSIYRDIPRGYVGLVGRVTYDWKNRYLVEFNVGYNGSENFAPESRFGVFPAGSFGWVMSEEKWFSAMKPWVSFLKLRASFGLVGNDKTGSNDSRFLYVPDPYNTNLNSEANVGGNGNYGYIFGVDNKTISLGSSEASKNNPNVGWEKSFKQNYGIDINFLDDKLSATGEYYREHRTNILLQNGQAPGILGFAMP
;
A
#
# COMPACT_ATOMS: atom_id res chain seq x y z
N SER A 1 4.74 12.28 18.84
CA SER A 1 3.76 11.68 19.74
C SER A 1 4.13 10.24 19.98
N GLY A 2 4.73 9.97 21.15
CA GLY A 2 4.93 8.60 21.60
C GLY A 2 3.55 7.99 21.82
N GLY A 3 3.17 6.98 21.04
CA GLY A 3 2.00 6.17 21.34
C GLY A 3 2.16 5.51 22.72
N THR A 4 1.09 4.94 23.26
CA THR A 4 1.09 4.23 24.57
C THR A 4 2.30 3.28 24.72
N SER A 5 2.74 2.67 23.61
CA SER A 5 3.91 1.79 23.58
C SER A 5 5.24 2.50 23.88
N SER A 6 5.42 3.78 23.48
CA SER A 6 6.64 4.52 23.78
C SER A 6 6.68 4.99 25.23
N ILE A 7 5.53 5.33 25.81
CA ILE A 7 5.41 5.66 27.24
C ILE A 7 5.78 4.44 28.09
N VAL A 8 5.16 3.29 27.80
CA VAL A 8 5.46 2.03 28.53
C VAL A 8 6.93 1.64 28.37
N ARG A 9 7.48 1.78 27.17
CA ARG A 9 8.89 1.51 26.91
C ARG A 9 9.80 2.44 27.74
N ASN A 10 9.50 3.73 27.78
CA ASN A 10 10.28 4.68 28.56
C ASN A 10 10.21 4.37 30.05
N ILE A 11 9.03 4.05 30.60
CA ILE A 11 8.88 3.62 32.00
C ILE A 11 9.74 2.38 32.27
N TYR A 12 9.74 1.40 31.35
CA TYR A 12 10.49 0.17 31.53
C TYR A 12 12.03 0.37 31.46
N TYR A 13 12.48 1.30 30.61
CA TYR A 13 13.92 1.59 30.46
C TYR A 13 14.44 2.67 31.42
N THR A 14 13.58 3.38 32.14
CA THR A 14 14.01 4.38 33.12
C THR A 14 14.39 3.67 34.42
N THR A 15 15.67 3.77 34.77
CA THR A 15 16.16 3.23 36.04
C THR A 15 15.89 4.21 37.17
N PRO A 16 15.75 3.79 38.42
CA PRO A 16 15.52 4.67 39.58
C PRO A 16 16.62 5.73 39.80
N PHE A 17 17.83 5.47 39.25
CA PHE A 17 18.98 6.37 39.36
C PHE A 17 19.12 7.34 38.19
N HIS A 18 18.22 7.27 37.22
CA HIS A 18 18.37 8.01 35.98
C HIS A 18 18.04 9.50 36.11
N SER A 19 17.01 9.81 36.85
CA SER A 19 16.60 11.19 37.10
C SER A 19 15.73 11.26 38.35
N PRO A 20 16.06 12.18 39.29
CA PRO A 20 15.25 12.41 40.48
C PRO A 20 13.89 13.06 40.16
N GLY A 21 13.62 13.43 38.90
CA GLY A 21 12.39 14.12 38.52
C GLY A 21 12.41 15.59 38.89
N ILE A 22 11.47 16.03 39.70
CA ILE A 22 11.35 17.43 40.12
C ILE A 22 11.99 17.58 41.50
N VAL A 23 13.06 18.36 41.57
CA VAL A 23 13.78 18.74 42.81
C VAL A 23 13.70 20.25 42.95
N ASP A 24 13.22 20.76 44.08
CA ASP A 24 13.05 22.19 44.34
C ASP A 24 12.36 22.95 43.20
N GLY A 25 11.33 22.35 42.66
CA GLY A 25 10.56 22.93 41.54
C GLY A 25 11.30 22.91 40.18
N LYS A 26 12.50 22.36 40.12
CA LYS A 26 13.30 22.23 38.92
C LYS A 26 13.20 20.81 38.34
N MET A 27 13.00 20.70 37.03
CA MET A 27 13.05 19.41 36.33
C MET A 27 14.53 19.02 36.18
N VAL A 28 14.97 18.09 36.98
CA VAL A 28 16.35 17.60 36.96
C VAL A 28 16.49 16.48 35.99
N TYR A 29 17.37 16.66 35.00
CA TYR A 29 17.58 15.74 33.89
C TYR A 29 19.02 15.81 33.42
N ALA A 30 19.64 14.68 33.19
CA ALA A 30 21.01 14.62 32.69
C ALA A 30 21.04 14.25 31.20
N THR A 31 21.73 15.07 30.39
CA THR A 31 21.98 14.77 28.98
C THR A 31 23.35 14.16 28.78
N ALA A 32 23.54 13.42 27.67
CA ALA A 32 24.83 12.77 27.35
C ALA A 32 26.02 13.75 27.24
N ASP A 33 25.71 14.95 26.79
CA ASP A 33 26.73 15.93 26.39
C ASP A 33 27.18 16.84 27.54
N GLU A 34 26.50 16.76 28.70
CA GLU A 34 26.81 17.60 29.84
C GLU A 34 27.56 16.80 30.90
N GLN A 35 28.88 16.71 30.75
CA GLN A 35 29.79 16.17 31.76
C GLN A 35 30.25 17.32 32.66
N ALA A 36 29.94 17.22 33.95
CA ALA A 36 30.62 18.02 34.93
C ALA A 36 31.94 17.33 35.30
N ASP A 37 33.05 17.97 35.03
CA ASP A 37 34.41 17.63 35.52
C ASP A 37 34.75 16.12 35.53
N GLY A 38 34.52 15.41 34.42
CA GLY A 38 34.92 14.00 34.27
C GLY A 38 34.00 12.95 34.86
N LEU A 39 32.90 13.32 35.51
CA LEU A 39 31.89 12.40 36.00
C LEU A 39 30.93 12.04 34.83
N ARG A 40 31.10 10.87 34.24
CA ARG A 40 30.11 10.30 33.33
C ARG A 40 28.94 9.76 34.14
N LEU A 41 27.79 10.37 33.98
CA LEU A 41 26.56 9.74 34.45
C LEU A 41 26.32 8.46 33.62
N PRO A 42 26.08 7.31 34.26
CA PRO A 42 26.08 6.03 33.58
C PRO A 42 24.90 5.85 32.60
N PHE A 43 23.98 6.78 32.56
CA PHE A 43 22.79 6.70 31.73
C PHE A 43 22.40 8.07 31.21
N THR A 44 22.21 8.11 29.88
CA THR A 44 21.63 9.22 29.15
C THR A 44 20.34 8.73 28.54
N GLY A 45 19.23 9.30 28.88
CA GLY A 45 17.96 8.86 28.36
C GLY A 45 16.82 9.84 28.63
N THR A 46 15.71 9.62 27.96
CA THR A 46 14.51 10.42 28.14
C THR A 46 13.92 10.21 29.52
N ASN A 47 13.74 11.30 30.26
CA ASN A 47 13.02 11.28 31.51
C ASN A 47 11.51 11.20 31.25
N ASP A 48 10.82 10.24 31.85
CA ASP A 48 9.37 10.08 31.70
C ASP A 48 8.59 11.31 32.16
N ALA A 49 9.04 11.95 33.25
CA ALA A 49 8.43 13.17 33.71
C ALA A 49 8.51 14.30 32.67
N MET A 50 9.58 14.37 31.88
CA MET A 50 9.69 15.28 30.73
C MET A 50 8.70 14.97 29.65
N THR A 51 8.46 13.70 29.37
CA THR A 51 7.49 13.26 28.36
C THR A 51 6.08 13.68 28.75
N TYR A 52 5.70 13.55 30.01
CA TYR A 52 4.39 13.96 30.48
C TYR A 52 4.23 15.47 30.60
N ARG A 53 5.29 16.16 31.00
CA ARG A 53 5.23 17.60 31.27
C ARG A 53 5.41 18.47 30.04
N ASN A 54 5.98 17.93 28.96
CA ASN A 54 6.16 18.64 27.68
C ASN A 54 4.84 19.11 27.04
N GLY A 55 3.70 18.85 27.68
CA GLY A 55 2.40 19.29 27.17
C GLY A 55 2.11 18.82 25.78
N LYS A 56 2.86 17.80 25.28
CA LYS A 56 2.63 17.23 23.96
C LYS A 56 1.24 16.62 23.92
N SER A 57 0.38 17.29 23.23
CA SER A 57 -0.96 16.80 22.94
C SER A 57 -1.11 16.57 21.44
N THR A 58 -1.74 15.47 21.08
CA THR A 58 -2.08 15.20 19.68
C THR A 58 -3.56 14.90 19.63
N HIS A 59 -4.25 15.71 18.87
CA HIS A 59 -5.69 15.56 18.60
C HIS A 59 -5.85 15.28 17.11
N ALA A 60 -6.27 14.07 16.77
CA ALA A 60 -6.54 13.69 15.39
C ALA A 60 -8.04 13.55 15.17
N SER A 61 -8.57 14.26 14.20
CA SER A 61 -9.95 14.12 13.72
C SER A 61 -9.93 13.59 12.31
N ASN A 62 -10.56 12.44 12.10
CA ASN A 62 -10.64 11.79 10.79
C ASN A 62 -12.11 11.74 10.36
N ASN A 63 -12.41 12.38 9.24
CA ASN A 63 -13.74 12.39 8.66
C ASN A 63 -13.69 11.62 7.33
N LYS A 64 -14.62 10.70 7.14
CA LYS A 64 -14.77 9.96 5.89
C LYS A 64 -16.22 10.07 5.43
N LEU A 65 -16.40 10.55 4.20
CA LEU A 65 -17.65 10.53 3.49
C LEU A 65 -17.58 9.45 2.41
N SER A 66 -18.54 8.53 2.42
CA SER A 66 -18.70 7.51 1.37
C SER A 66 -20.10 7.61 0.82
N MET A 67 -20.22 7.72 -0.49
CA MET A 67 -21.49 7.79 -1.21
C MET A 67 -21.48 6.74 -2.31
N ASP A 68 -22.55 5.95 -2.37
CA ASP A 68 -22.76 4.96 -3.41
C ASP A 68 -24.14 5.20 -4.05
N LEU A 69 -24.16 5.17 -5.37
CA LEU A 69 -25.39 5.22 -6.14
C LEU A 69 -25.41 4.03 -7.09
N ALA A 70 -26.50 3.27 -7.08
CA ALA A 70 -26.69 2.18 -8.03
C ALA A 70 -28.07 2.35 -8.71
N LEU A 71 -28.07 2.25 -10.02
CA LEU A 71 -29.25 2.21 -10.86
C LEU A 71 -29.31 0.86 -11.58
N GLU A 72 -30.40 0.17 -11.44
CA GLU A 72 -30.66 -1.07 -12.18
C GLU A 72 -31.95 -0.93 -13.00
N GLN A 73 -31.85 -1.25 -14.28
CA GLN A 73 -32.96 -1.22 -15.21
C GLN A 73 -33.09 -2.57 -15.88
N LYS A 74 -34.25 -3.21 -15.68
CA LYS A 74 -34.65 -4.40 -16.46
C LYS A 74 -34.97 -3.99 -17.87
N LEU A 75 -34.37 -4.67 -18.82
CA LEU A 75 -34.55 -4.41 -20.25
C LEU A 75 -35.34 -5.56 -20.95
N ASP A 76 -36.26 -6.15 -20.21
CA ASP A 76 -37.10 -7.26 -20.72
C ASP A 76 -37.92 -6.88 -21.98
N PHE A 77 -38.11 -5.58 -22.20
CA PHE A 77 -38.76 -5.06 -23.41
C PHE A 77 -37.89 -5.21 -24.67
N ILE A 78 -36.53 -5.32 -24.51
CA ILE A 78 -35.61 -5.63 -25.61
C ILE A 78 -35.47 -7.14 -25.73
N THR A 79 -35.09 -7.78 -24.63
CA THR A 79 -35.03 -9.26 -24.55
C THR A 79 -35.14 -9.70 -23.09
N LYS A 80 -35.93 -10.78 -22.88
CA LYS A 80 -36.16 -11.31 -21.52
C LYS A 80 -34.85 -11.75 -20.88
N GLY A 81 -34.61 -11.26 -19.63
CA GLY A 81 -33.44 -11.58 -18.83
C GLY A 81 -32.27 -10.65 -19.04
N LEU A 82 -32.43 -9.57 -19.79
CA LEU A 82 -31.42 -8.52 -19.94
C LEU A 82 -31.59 -7.44 -18.87
N ASN A 83 -30.54 -7.10 -18.18
CA ASN A 83 -30.47 -6.02 -17.20
C ASN A 83 -29.32 -5.07 -17.53
N PHE A 84 -29.54 -3.79 -17.35
CA PHE A 84 -28.52 -2.77 -17.32
C PHE A 84 -28.28 -2.34 -15.88
N ARG A 85 -27.01 -2.19 -15.49
CA ARG A 85 -26.61 -1.67 -14.19
C ARG A 85 -25.61 -0.54 -14.37
N LEU A 86 -25.85 0.56 -13.67
CA LEU A 86 -24.92 1.66 -13.51
C LEU A 86 -24.65 1.83 -12.01
N LYS A 87 -23.39 1.85 -11.61
CA LYS A 87 -22.99 2.14 -10.22
C LYS A 87 -21.93 3.23 -10.21
N GLY A 88 -22.08 4.17 -9.29
CA GLY A 88 -21.09 5.18 -8.97
C GLY A 88 -20.77 5.15 -7.49
N ALA A 89 -19.53 5.27 -7.13
CA ALA A 89 -19.07 5.42 -5.75
C ALA A 89 -18.13 6.61 -5.65
N TYR A 90 -18.26 7.36 -4.57
CA TYR A 90 -17.39 8.49 -4.27
C TYR A 90 -16.99 8.44 -2.80
N ASN A 91 -15.70 8.46 -2.54
CA ASN A 91 -15.14 8.51 -1.20
C ASN A 91 -14.29 9.75 -1.05
N SER A 92 -14.45 10.42 0.08
CA SER A 92 -13.62 11.56 0.48
C SER A 92 -13.23 11.41 1.93
N ALA A 93 -11.94 11.47 2.20
CA ALA A 93 -11.41 11.46 3.56
C ALA A 93 -10.62 12.74 3.81
N PHE A 94 -10.86 13.33 4.97
CA PHE A 94 -10.16 14.52 5.44
C PHE A 94 -9.76 14.31 6.88
N SER A 95 -8.49 14.52 7.17
CA SER A 95 -7.95 14.43 8.53
C SER A 95 -7.31 15.74 8.94
N VAL A 96 -7.51 16.12 10.18
CA VAL A 96 -6.82 17.23 10.84
C VAL A 96 -6.16 16.68 12.09
N THR A 97 -4.86 16.87 12.17
CA THR A 97 -4.09 16.56 13.37
C THR A 97 -3.60 17.87 13.98
N LYS A 98 -4.07 18.18 15.16
CA LYS A 98 -3.57 19.29 15.97
C LYS A 98 -2.55 18.75 16.96
N THR A 99 -1.34 19.30 16.94
CA THR A 99 -0.28 19.00 17.91
C THR A 99 -0.05 20.22 18.78
N GLY A 100 0.08 20.01 20.08
CA GLY A 100 0.51 21.04 21.02
C GLY A 100 1.86 20.66 21.61
N GLU A 101 2.77 21.59 21.68
CA GLU A 101 4.07 21.42 22.32
C GLU A 101 4.43 22.66 23.12
N CYS A 102 5.03 22.48 24.29
CA CYS A 102 5.66 23.56 25.04
C CYS A 102 7.12 23.22 25.35
N GLY A 103 7.96 24.21 25.41
CA GLY A 103 9.32 24.08 25.94
C GLY A 103 9.29 23.98 27.44
N ILE A 104 10.14 23.14 28.00
CA ILE A 104 10.34 23.04 29.46
C ILE A 104 11.81 23.13 29.73
N ALA A 105 12.18 24.07 30.62
CA ALA A 105 13.55 24.15 31.11
C ALA A 105 13.91 22.89 31.89
N SER A 106 15.01 22.27 31.54
CA SER A 106 15.64 21.18 32.29
C SER A 106 16.87 21.67 33.02
N TYR A 107 17.24 20.96 34.05
CA TYR A 107 18.37 21.31 34.91
C TYR A 107 19.26 20.09 35.11
N THR A 108 20.52 20.20 34.74
CA THR A 108 21.53 19.17 34.99
C THR A 108 22.27 19.46 36.27
N PRO A 109 22.34 18.51 37.22
CA PRO A 109 23.11 18.73 38.44
C PRO A 109 24.61 18.80 38.14
N ILE A 110 25.26 19.79 38.67
CA ILE A 110 26.71 19.98 38.58
C ILE A 110 27.32 20.11 39.96
N LEU A 111 28.51 19.54 40.18
CA LEU A 111 29.29 19.77 41.37
C LEU A 111 30.15 20.97 41.13
N LYS A 112 30.00 22.00 41.96
CA LYS A 112 30.86 23.20 41.90
C LYS A 112 32.21 22.93 42.53
N SER A 113 33.20 23.79 42.22
CA SER A 113 34.55 23.71 42.75
C SER A 113 34.65 23.80 44.27
N ASP A 114 33.63 24.39 44.93
CA ASP A 114 33.51 24.47 46.37
C ASP A 114 32.87 23.22 47.03
N GLY A 115 32.58 22.18 46.24
CA GLY A 115 31.93 20.96 46.68
C GLY A 115 30.40 21.07 46.84
N THR A 116 29.80 22.21 46.52
CA THR A 116 28.36 22.39 46.60
C THR A 116 27.66 21.94 45.32
N LEU A 117 26.43 21.43 45.46
CA LEU A 117 25.57 21.07 44.32
C LEU A 117 25.02 22.32 43.65
N GLY A 118 25.20 22.42 42.34
CA GLY A 118 24.59 23.43 41.48
C GLY A 118 23.75 22.82 40.41
N TYR A 119 23.10 23.68 39.63
CA TYR A 119 22.28 23.24 38.51
C TYR A 119 22.60 24.09 37.27
N LYS A 120 22.90 23.41 36.15
CA LYS A 120 23.01 24.05 34.84
C LYS A 120 21.67 23.97 34.15
N LYS A 121 21.09 25.10 33.79
CA LYS A 121 19.82 25.19 33.09
C LYS A 121 20.03 24.92 31.61
N SER A 122 19.18 24.11 31.00
CA SER A 122 19.08 23.84 29.58
C SER A 122 17.66 24.06 29.09
N GLY A 123 17.53 24.76 27.99
CA GLY A 123 16.21 25.12 27.43
C GLY A 123 15.49 26.20 28.22
N GLU A 124 14.34 26.60 27.74
CA GLU A 124 13.48 27.60 28.36
C GLU A 124 12.04 27.09 28.43
N ASN A 125 11.31 27.55 29.47
CA ASN A 125 9.85 27.35 29.50
C ASN A 125 9.21 28.22 28.43
N SER A 126 8.31 27.66 27.66
CA SER A 126 7.52 28.41 26.69
C SER A 126 6.06 28.06 26.75
N ASP A 127 5.22 28.97 26.30
CA ASP A 127 3.81 28.69 26.10
C ASP A 127 3.58 27.58 25.07
N VAL A 128 2.40 26.98 25.14
CA VAL A 128 2.03 25.90 24.20
C VAL A 128 1.92 26.48 22.79
N LYS A 129 2.73 25.96 21.88
CA LYS A 129 2.64 26.22 20.44
C LYS A 129 1.82 25.12 19.79
N TYR A 130 0.89 25.53 18.95
CA TYR A 130 0.05 24.59 18.20
C TYR A 130 0.50 24.47 16.76
N GLY A 131 0.70 23.23 16.34
CA GLY A 131 0.91 22.85 14.94
C GLY A 131 -0.34 22.18 14.39
N TYR A 132 -0.58 22.34 13.10
CA TYR A 132 -1.66 21.68 12.37
C TYR A 132 -1.08 20.92 11.18
N SER A 133 -1.52 19.69 11.03
CA SER A 133 -1.25 18.88 9.84
C SER A 133 -2.58 18.40 9.29
N THR A 134 -2.73 18.48 7.99
CA THR A 134 -3.95 18.03 7.30
C THR A 134 -3.60 16.91 6.33
N GLY A 135 -4.46 15.90 6.29
CA GLY A 135 -4.43 14.86 5.28
C GLY A 135 -5.72 14.87 4.48
N LYS A 136 -5.64 14.53 3.23
CA LYS A 136 -6.80 14.38 2.35
C LYS A 136 -6.61 13.18 1.44
N ALA A 137 -7.71 12.47 1.17
CA ALA A 137 -7.77 11.43 0.18
C ALA A 137 -9.14 11.50 -0.51
N ARG A 138 -9.19 11.16 -1.76
CA ARG A 138 -10.41 11.15 -2.54
C ARG A 138 -10.30 10.10 -3.62
N ASP A 139 -11.33 9.31 -3.77
CA ASP A 139 -11.44 8.35 -4.85
C ASP A 139 -12.88 8.31 -5.38
N TRP A 140 -13.00 7.94 -6.64
CA TRP A 140 -14.27 7.63 -7.24
C TRP A 140 -14.15 6.38 -8.11
N TYR A 141 -15.27 5.69 -8.20
CA TYR A 141 -15.44 4.50 -9.01
C TYR A 141 -16.74 4.61 -9.80
N MET A 142 -16.71 4.16 -11.01
CA MET A 142 -17.89 4.04 -11.87
C MET A 142 -17.86 2.69 -12.58
N GLU A 143 -18.99 2.04 -12.64
CA GLU A 143 -19.21 0.86 -13.48
C GLU A 143 -20.53 0.96 -14.25
N ALA A 144 -20.52 0.49 -15.48
CA ALA A 144 -21.70 0.36 -16.31
C ALA A 144 -21.65 -0.98 -17.02
N GLY A 145 -22.74 -1.74 -16.98
CA GLY A 145 -22.74 -3.07 -17.56
C GLY A 145 -24.09 -3.61 -17.91
N PHE A 146 -24.04 -4.56 -18.83
CA PHE A 146 -25.18 -5.37 -19.22
C PHE A 146 -25.00 -6.78 -18.67
N ASN A 147 -26.04 -7.30 -18.04
CA ASN A 147 -26.10 -8.66 -17.58
C ASN A 147 -27.29 -9.35 -18.24
N TYR A 148 -27.04 -10.48 -18.87
CA TYR A 148 -28.04 -11.30 -19.50
C TYR A 148 -28.07 -12.67 -18.83
N SER A 149 -29.24 -13.15 -18.47
CA SER A 149 -29.46 -14.50 -17.92
C SER A 149 -30.79 -15.04 -18.39
N ARG A 150 -30.75 -16.19 -19.07
CA ARG A 150 -31.94 -16.82 -19.57
C ARG A 150 -31.81 -18.34 -19.68
N SER A 151 -32.90 -19.03 -19.34
CA SER A 151 -32.99 -20.46 -19.48
C SER A 151 -33.90 -20.79 -20.68
N PHE A 152 -33.46 -21.71 -21.54
CA PHE A 152 -34.18 -22.25 -22.69
C PHE A 152 -34.26 -23.76 -22.51
N ASN A 153 -35.38 -24.26 -22.01
CA ASN A 153 -35.54 -25.66 -21.66
C ASN A 153 -34.44 -26.17 -20.75
N ASN A 154 -33.47 -26.89 -21.33
CA ASN A 154 -32.34 -27.50 -20.61
C ASN A 154 -31.03 -26.71 -20.80
N HIS A 155 -31.07 -25.51 -21.38
CA HIS A 155 -29.92 -24.68 -21.66
C HIS A 155 -30.02 -23.40 -20.84
N ASN A 156 -29.04 -23.13 -20.02
CA ASN A 156 -28.93 -21.88 -19.30
C ASN A 156 -27.77 -21.08 -19.89
N VAL A 157 -28.04 -19.84 -20.26
CA VAL A 157 -27.07 -18.94 -20.87
C VAL A 157 -26.97 -17.69 -20.00
N GLY A 158 -25.75 -17.34 -19.64
CA GLY A 158 -25.44 -16.08 -18.99
C GLY A 158 -24.39 -15.30 -19.79
N ALA A 159 -24.51 -13.98 -19.81
CA ALA A 159 -23.51 -13.10 -20.39
C ALA A 159 -23.40 -11.83 -19.56
N LEU A 160 -22.19 -11.32 -19.42
CA LEU A 160 -21.89 -10.06 -18.76
C LEU A 160 -20.94 -9.27 -19.66
N LEU A 161 -21.25 -7.99 -19.86
CA LEU A 161 -20.34 -7.01 -20.41
C LEU A 161 -20.28 -5.85 -19.43
N LEU A 162 -19.13 -5.57 -18.85
CA LEU A 162 -18.93 -4.57 -17.82
C LEU A 162 -17.78 -3.66 -18.18
N TYR A 163 -18.03 -2.37 -18.18
CA TYR A 163 -17.01 -1.33 -18.19
C TYR A 163 -16.87 -0.76 -16.79
N ASN A 164 -15.64 -0.58 -16.31
CA ASN A 164 -15.37 0.07 -15.05
C ASN A 164 -14.21 1.07 -15.17
N GLN A 165 -14.25 2.09 -14.35
CA GLN A 165 -13.22 3.10 -14.24
C GLN A 165 -13.12 3.60 -12.81
N SER A 166 -11.89 3.83 -12.35
CA SER A 166 -11.64 4.45 -11.06
C SER A 166 -10.54 5.49 -11.13
N LYS A 167 -10.61 6.46 -10.21
CA LYS A 167 -9.54 7.42 -9.99
C LYS A 167 -9.32 7.63 -8.50
N GLU A 168 -8.07 7.59 -8.09
CA GLU A 168 -7.63 7.81 -6.71
C GLU A 168 -6.71 9.04 -6.69
N TYR A 169 -6.98 9.96 -5.76
CA TYR A 169 -6.27 11.22 -5.61
C TYR A 169 -5.57 11.29 -4.27
N TYR A 170 -4.45 11.99 -4.21
CA TYR A 170 -3.69 12.26 -2.98
C TYR A 170 -3.25 10.99 -2.24
N PHE A 171 -2.76 10.03 -2.97
CA PHE A 171 -2.17 8.81 -2.42
C PHE A 171 -0.64 8.88 -2.51
N GLY A 172 0.02 8.00 -1.76
CA GLY A 172 1.48 7.91 -1.72
C GLY A 172 2.16 8.82 -0.70
N SER A 173 3.48 8.82 -0.73
CA SER A 173 4.32 9.60 0.18
C SER A 173 4.26 11.10 -0.12
N SER A 174 4.36 11.93 0.91
CA SER A 174 4.39 13.39 0.77
C SER A 174 5.60 13.92 -0.02
N ASN A 175 6.63 13.10 -0.18
CA ASN A 175 7.87 13.46 -0.86
C ASN A 175 7.93 13.02 -2.32
N SER A 176 6.91 12.29 -2.81
CA SER A 176 6.87 11.87 -4.21
C SER A 176 6.43 13.01 -5.11
N ILE A 177 7.17 13.26 -6.18
CA ILE A 177 6.78 14.22 -7.24
C ILE A 177 5.49 13.82 -7.95
N TYR A 178 5.13 12.55 -7.90
CA TYR A 178 3.93 11.99 -8.53
C TYR A 178 2.70 11.97 -7.61
N ARG A 179 2.83 12.49 -6.38
CA ARG A 179 1.76 12.48 -5.38
C ARG A 179 0.46 13.12 -5.86
N ASP A 180 0.58 14.25 -6.54
CA ASP A 180 -0.59 15.02 -6.98
C ASP A 180 -1.15 14.55 -8.34
N ILE A 181 -0.48 13.59 -8.98
CA ILE A 181 -0.98 12.93 -10.19
C ILE A 181 -1.94 11.82 -9.77
N PRO A 182 -3.23 11.90 -10.15
CA PRO A 182 -4.20 10.86 -9.78
C PRO A 182 -3.80 9.50 -10.35
N ARG A 183 -4.09 8.42 -9.60
CA ARG A 183 -4.00 7.06 -10.13
C ARG A 183 -5.29 6.72 -10.86
N GLY A 184 -5.17 6.28 -12.10
CA GLY A 184 -6.28 5.88 -12.94
C GLY A 184 -6.26 4.40 -13.28
N TYR A 185 -7.43 3.80 -13.30
CA TYR A 185 -7.65 2.45 -13.78
C TYR A 185 -8.87 2.40 -14.67
N VAL A 186 -8.81 1.61 -15.73
CA VAL A 186 -9.94 1.34 -16.62
C VAL A 186 -9.98 -0.15 -16.97
N GLY A 187 -11.17 -0.71 -17.00
CA GLY A 187 -11.37 -2.10 -17.32
C GLY A 187 -12.62 -2.35 -18.16
N LEU A 188 -12.50 -3.28 -19.08
CA LEU A 188 -13.63 -3.87 -19.79
C LEU A 188 -13.62 -5.37 -19.53
N VAL A 189 -14.72 -5.90 -19.03
CA VAL A 189 -14.86 -7.32 -18.69
C VAL A 189 -15.99 -7.93 -19.49
N GLY A 190 -15.68 -9.01 -20.18
CA GLY A 190 -16.65 -9.88 -20.81
C GLY A 190 -16.69 -11.24 -20.14
N ARG A 191 -17.88 -11.77 -19.88
CA ARG A 191 -18.09 -13.12 -19.36
C ARG A 191 -19.26 -13.77 -20.09
N VAL A 192 -19.09 -15.02 -20.46
CA VAL A 192 -20.16 -15.87 -20.99
C VAL A 192 -20.17 -17.18 -20.21
N THR A 193 -21.34 -17.56 -19.75
CA THR A 193 -21.58 -18.83 -19.07
C THR A 193 -22.60 -19.62 -19.82
N TYR A 194 -22.41 -20.91 -19.90
CA TYR A 194 -23.36 -21.84 -20.51
C TYR A 194 -23.41 -23.11 -19.69
N ASP A 195 -24.60 -23.56 -19.40
CA ASP A 195 -24.80 -24.91 -18.87
C ASP A 195 -25.88 -25.66 -19.64
N TRP A 196 -25.67 -26.95 -19.79
CA TRP A 196 -26.64 -27.87 -20.39
C TRP A 196 -27.09 -28.91 -19.37
N LYS A 197 -28.37 -28.87 -19.02
CA LYS A 197 -29.00 -29.75 -18.04
C LYS A 197 -28.35 -29.77 -16.67
N ASN A 198 -27.69 -28.70 -16.24
CA ASN A 198 -26.85 -28.64 -15.06
C ASN A 198 -25.75 -29.72 -15.02
N ARG A 199 -25.41 -30.28 -16.18
CA ARG A 199 -24.46 -31.39 -16.33
C ARG A 199 -23.13 -30.95 -16.88
N TYR A 200 -23.17 -30.19 -17.96
CA TYR A 200 -21.96 -29.61 -18.55
C TYR A 200 -21.99 -28.10 -18.39
N LEU A 201 -20.99 -27.59 -17.71
CA LEU A 201 -20.87 -26.16 -17.39
C LEU A 201 -19.63 -25.64 -18.08
N VAL A 202 -19.75 -24.52 -18.78
CA VAL A 202 -18.65 -23.84 -19.45
C VAL A 202 -18.73 -22.36 -19.10
N GLU A 203 -17.61 -21.79 -18.78
CA GLU A 203 -17.48 -20.35 -18.58
C GLU A 203 -16.25 -19.82 -19.30
N PHE A 204 -16.41 -18.68 -19.94
CA PHE A 204 -15.33 -17.94 -20.56
C PHE A 204 -15.37 -16.51 -20.07
N ASN A 205 -14.21 -16.02 -19.62
CA ASN A 205 -14.02 -14.64 -19.16
C ASN A 205 -12.89 -14.00 -19.93
N VAL A 206 -13.03 -12.70 -20.20
CA VAL A 206 -11.93 -11.88 -20.70
C VAL A 206 -11.93 -10.53 -20.01
N GLY A 207 -10.78 -10.14 -19.46
CA GLY A 207 -10.53 -8.80 -18.95
C GLY A 207 -9.62 -8.05 -19.91
N TYR A 208 -9.99 -6.81 -20.23
CA TYR A 208 -9.15 -5.86 -20.94
C TYR A 208 -8.92 -4.65 -20.05
N ASN A 209 -7.76 -4.57 -19.44
CA ASN A 209 -7.46 -3.64 -18.37
C ASN A 209 -6.35 -2.67 -18.75
N GLY A 210 -6.51 -1.40 -18.40
CA GLY A 210 -5.52 -0.36 -18.60
C GLY A 210 -4.99 0.18 -17.28
N SER A 211 -3.67 0.28 -17.17
CA SER A 211 -2.96 0.86 -16.02
C SER A 211 -2.03 1.98 -16.49
N GLU A 212 -2.03 3.08 -15.78
CA GLU A 212 -1.15 4.22 -16.04
C GLU A 212 0.32 3.97 -15.66
N ASN A 213 0.59 2.90 -14.89
CA ASN A 213 1.95 2.56 -14.48
C ASN A 213 2.86 2.19 -15.65
N PHE A 214 2.29 1.93 -16.83
CA PHE A 214 3.00 1.48 -18.01
C PHE A 214 2.98 2.50 -19.13
N ALA A 215 3.99 2.43 -20.00
CA ALA A 215 4.06 3.23 -21.22
C ALA A 215 2.81 3.02 -22.11
N PRO A 216 2.43 3.99 -22.94
CA PRO A 216 1.22 3.91 -23.76
C PRO A 216 1.08 2.61 -24.53
N GLU A 217 2.17 2.06 -25.05
CA GLU A 217 2.21 0.83 -25.84
C GLU A 217 1.96 -0.44 -25.00
N SER A 218 2.33 -0.41 -23.71
CA SER A 218 2.19 -1.53 -22.77
C SER A 218 1.06 -1.35 -21.76
N ARG A 219 0.31 -0.24 -21.87
CA ARG A 219 -0.68 0.18 -20.89
C ARG A 219 -1.84 -0.78 -20.73
N PHE A 220 -2.27 -1.38 -21.83
CA PHE A 220 -3.43 -2.29 -21.83
C PHE A 220 -2.99 -3.76 -21.90
N GLY A 221 -3.64 -4.56 -21.05
CA GLY A 221 -3.44 -6.01 -21.01
C GLY A 221 -4.75 -6.77 -21.24
N VAL A 222 -4.66 -7.89 -21.96
CA VAL A 222 -5.77 -8.83 -22.18
C VAL A 222 -5.55 -10.07 -21.31
N PHE A 223 -6.55 -10.43 -20.53
CA PHE A 223 -6.49 -11.50 -19.55
C PHE A 223 -7.66 -12.47 -19.72
N PRO A 224 -7.52 -13.46 -20.60
CA PRO A 224 -8.54 -14.49 -20.81
C PRO A 224 -8.48 -15.55 -19.72
N ALA A 225 -9.68 -16.08 -19.39
CA ALA A 225 -9.82 -17.24 -18.52
C ALA A 225 -10.99 -18.09 -19.00
N GLY A 226 -10.90 -19.40 -18.79
CA GLY A 226 -11.95 -20.34 -19.11
C GLY A 226 -12.06 -21.43 -18.06
N SER A 227 -13.27 -21.91 -17.84
CA SER A 227 -13.52 -23.04 -16.95
C SER A 227 -14.52 -24.03 -17.56
N PHE A 228 -14.36 -25.29 -17.17
CA PHE A 228 -15.24 -26.38 -17.53
C PHE A 228 -15.60 -27.17 -16.27
N GLY A 229 -16.87 -27.50 -16.15
CA GLY A 229 -17.40 -28.37 -15.10
C GLY A 229 -18.25 -29.49 -15.68
N TRP A 230 -18.07 -30.68 -15.15
CA TRP A 230 -18.86 -31.85 -15.52
C TRP A 230 -19.47 -32.52 -14.28
N VAL A 231 -20.77 -32.49 -14.16
CA VAL A 231 -21.50 -33.14 -13.09
C VAL A 231 -21.77 -34.58 -13.52
N MET A 232 -20.84 -35.46 -13.20
CA MET A 232 -20.90 -36.88 -13.62
C MET A 232 -22.09 -37.61 -12.98
N SER A 233 -22.49 -37.21 -11.77
CA SER A 233 -23.61 -37.78 -11.05
C SER A 233 -24.98 -37.61 -11.78
N GLU A 234 -25.03 -36.65 -12.71
CA GLU A 234 -26.23 -36.41 -13.53
C GLU A 234 -26.26 -37.25 -14.84
N GLU A 235 -25.22 -38.05 -15.08
CA GLU A 235 -25.19 -38.97 -16.21
C GLU A 235 -26.06 -40.20 -15.99
N LYS A 236 -26.71 -40.72 -17.06
CA LYS A 236 -27.59 -41.88 -16.99
C LYS A 236 -26.85 -43.14 -16.47
N TRP A 237 -25.62 -43.34 -16.88
CA TRP A 237 -24.79 -44.49 -16.47
C TRP A 237 -24.37 -44.43 -15.01
N PHE A 238 -24.37 -43.22 -14.39
CA PHE A 238 -23.99 -43.03 -12.99
C PHE A 238 -25.04 -43.51 -11.98
N SER A 239 -26.28 -43.77 -12.47
CA SER A 239 -27.42 -44.13 -11.61
C SER A 239 -27.15 -45.34 -10.69
N ALA A 240 -26.36 -46.29 -11.15
CA ALA A 240 -25.95 -47.46 -10.32
C ALA A 240 -25.05 -47.10 -9.15
N MET A 241 -24.34 -45.99 -9.23
CA MET A 241 -23.40 -45.54 -8.17
C MET A 241 -24.04 -44.54 -7.18
N LYS A 242 -25.23 -43.99 -7.53
CA LYS A 242 -25.93 -42.99 -6.69
C LYS A 242 -26.16 -43.41 -5.23
N PRO A 243 -26.41 -44.69 -4.87
CA PRO A 243 -26.59 -45.06 -3.48
C PRO A 243 -25.32 -44.88 -2.61
N TRP A 244 -24.15 -44.88 -3.24
CA TRP A 244 -22.87 -44.71 -2.54
C TRP A 244 -22.29 -43.30 -2.72
N VAL A 245 -22.41 -42.76 -3.92
CA VAL A 245 -21.92 -41.43 -4.31
C VAL A 245 -23.11 -40.64 -4.82
N SER A 246 -23.65 -39.75 -3.98
CA SER A 246 -24.82 -38.94 -4.30
C SER A 246 -24.49 -37.82 -5.29
N PHE A 247 -23.28 -37.29 -5.25
CA PHE A 247 -22.80 -36.21 -6.13
C PHE A 247 -21.37 -36.42 -6.54
N LEU A 248 -21.06 -36.21 -7.81
CA LEU A 248 -19.70 -36.21 -8.34
C LEU A 248 -19.58 -35.14 -9.43
N LYS A 249 -18.68 -34.17 -9.21
CA LYS A 249 -18.37 -33.13 -10.16
C LYS A 249 -16.85 -33.01 -10.38
N LEU A 250 -16.46 -32.99 -11.64
CA LEU A 250 -15.10 -32.62 -12.06
C LEU A 250 -15.12 -31.18 -12.56
N ARG A 251 -14.05 -30.44 -12.25
CA ARG A 251 -13.88 -29.06 -12.71
C ARG A 251 -12.44 -28.78 -13.09
N ALA A 252 -12.29 -27.97 -14.12
CA ALA A 252 -10.99 -27.47 -14.56
C ALA A 252 -11.11 -25.99 -14.92
N SER A 253 -10.13 -25.19 -14.55
CA SER A 253 -10.06 -23.79 -14.93
C SER A 253 -8.63 -23.39 -15.31
N PHE A 254 -8.56 -22.49 -16.29
CA PHE A 254 -7.31 -21.92 -16.81
C PHE A 254 -7.53 -20.43 -16.93
N GLY A 255 -6.56 -19.63 -16.47
CA GLY A 255 -6.70 -18.19 -16.56
C GLY A 255 -5.36 -17.49 -16.55
N LEU A 256 -5.29 -16.42 -17.34
CA LEU A 256 -4.23 -15.45 -17.30
C LEU A 256 -4.66 -14.26 -16.44
N VAL A 257 -3.87 -13.90 -15.44
CA VAL A 257 -4.11 -12.75 -14.54
C VAL A 257 -2.97 -11.77 -14.69
N GLY A 258 -3.29 -10.49 -14.80
CA GLY A 258 -2.32 -9.41 -14.82
C GLY A 258 -2.17 -8.74 -13.46
N ASN A 259 -0.96 -8.32 -13.14
CA ASN A 259 -0.66 -7.47 -12.00
C ASN A 259 0.10 -6.23 -12.49
N ASP A 260 -0.39 -5.05 -12.12
CA ASP A 260 0.19 -3.75 -12.46
C ASP A 260 0.95 -3.09 -11.30
N LYS A 261 1.09 -3.79 -10.18
CA LYS A 261 1.80 -3.26 -9.01
C LYS A 261 3.31 -3.35 -9.22
N THR A 262 3.95 -2.20 -9.27
CA THR A 262 5.39 -2.04 -9.48
C THR A 262 6.19 -1.91 -8.18
N GLY A 263 5.64 -2.37 -7.05
CA GLY A 263 6.27 -2.26 -5.73
C GLY A 263 5.59 -1.21 -4.84
N SER A 264 6.33 -0.20 -4.40
CA SER A 264 5.77 0.88 -3.57
C SER A 264 4.94 1.88 -4.38
N ASN A 265 4.11 2.67 -3.70
CA ASN A 265 3.34 3.75 -4.34
C ASN A 265 4.22 4.83 -5.00
N ASP A 266 5.50 4.88 -4.62
CA ASP A 266 6.46 5.83 -5.18
C ASP A 266 7.15 5.32 -6.47
N SER A 267 6.95 4.04 -6.80
CA SER A 267 7.50 3.41 -8.02
C SER A 267 6.54 3.53 -9.22
N ARG A 268 5.98 4.74 -9.41
CA ARG A 268 5.10 5.04 -10.55
C ARG A 268 5.92 5.57 -11.72
N PHE A 269 5.39 5.38 -12.93
CA PHE A 269 5.96 5.95 -14.15
C PHE A 269 7.43 5.58 -14.39
N LEU A 270 7.81 4.34 -14.04
CA LEU A 270 9.18 3.85 -14.25
C LEU A 270 9.67 3.94 -15.71
N TYR A 271 8.74 4.13 -16.64
CA TYR A 271 9.04 4.33 -18.06
C TYR A 271 9.40 5.77 -18.43
N VAL A 272 9.10 6.74 -17.55
CA VAL A 272 9.40 8.16 -17.81
C VAL A 272 10.87 8.41 -17.52
N PRO A 273 11.64 8.98 -18.47
CA PRO A 273 13.03 9.30 -18.23
C PRO A 273 13.16 10.44 -17.20
N ASP A 274 13.93 10.21 -16.17
CA ASP A 274 14.41 11.23 -15.25
C ASP A 274 15.94 11.19 -15.24
N PRO A 275 16.56 11.78 -16.25
CA PRO A 275 17.97 11.54 -16.52
C PRO A 275 18.92 12.16 -15.50
N TYR A 276 18.45 13.18 -14.73
CA TYR A 276 19.32 13.91 -13.82
C TYR A 276 18.66 14.19 -12.48
N ASN A 277 19.40 13.95 -11.43
CA ASN A 277 19.03 14.38 -10.09
C ASN A 277 19.61 15.79 -9.83
N THR A 278 18.72 16.78 -9.74
CA THR A 278 19.06 18.18 -9.51
C THR A 278 18.77 18.64 -8.08
N ASN A 279 18.30 17.76 -7.20
CA ASN A 279 18.03 18.07 -5.79
C ASN A 279 19.32 18.13 -4.97
N LEU A 280 20.08 19.17 -5.18
CA LEU A 280 21.36 19.42 -4.53
C LEU A 280 21.17 20.41 -3.40
N ASN A 281 20.52 19.98 -2.32
CA ASN A 281 20.02 20.87 -1.29
C ASN A 281 20.97 21.14 -0.12
N SER A 282 22.27 20.93 -0.21
CA SER A 282 23.10 21.43 0.86
C SER A 282 24.56 21.65 0.47
N GLU A 283 25.09 22.75 0.92
CA GLU A 283 26.49 23.13 0.89
C GLU A 283 27.38 22.19 1.73
N ALA A 284 26.79 21.24 2.46
CA ALA A 284 27.47 20.59 3.59
C ALA A 284 28.28 19.34 3.24
N ASN A 285 28.23 18.80 2.01
CA ASN A 285 28.91 17.54 1.70
C ASN A 285 29.66 17.55 0.36
N VAL A 286 30.64 18.38 0.26
CA VAL A 286 31.69 18.20 -0.76
C VAL A 286 32.52 17.00 -0.32
N GLY A 287 32.33 15.85 -0.96
CA GLY A 287 33.08 14.62 -0.68
C GLY A 287 32.39 13.57 0.18
N GLY A 288 31.12 13.77 0.62
CA GLY A 288 30.33 12.80 1.37
C GLY A 288 29.09 12.31 0.58
N ASN A 289 28.56 11.17 0.96
CA ASN A 289 27.46 10.47 0.30
C ASN A 289 26.28 11.40 -0.05
N GLY A 290 26.20 11.86 -1.29
CA GLY A 290 24.97 12.36 -1.86
C GLY A 290 24.94 13.76 -2.45
N ASN A 291 25.97 14.59 -2.32
CA ASN A 291 25.98 15.93 -2.91
C ASN A 291 27.13 16.11 -3.88
N TYR A 292 26.80 16.37 -5.11
CA TYR A 292 27.76 16.57 -6.20
C TYR A 292 27.94 18.07 -6.43
N GLY A 293 28.77 18.71 -5.59
CA GLY A 293 29.24 20.06 -5.80
C GLY A 293 30.67 20.07 -6.29
N TYR A 294 30.97 21.03 -7.15
CA TYR A 294 32.34 21.33 -7.55
C TYR A 294 32.83 22.59 -6.83
N ILE A 295 34.03 22.54 -6.35
CA ILE A 295 34.65 23.67 -5.67
C ILE A 295 35.47 24.47 -6.69
N PHE A 296 35.15 25.73 -6.81
CA PHE A 296 35.85 26.68 -7.68
C PHE A 296 36.37 27.88 -6.87
N GLY A 297 37.26 28.67 -7.51
CA GLY A 297 37.82 29.88 -6.94
C GLY A 297 39.20 29.68 -6.30
N VAL A 298 39.89 30.81 -6.06
CA VAL A 298 41.25 30.82 -5.55
C VAL A 298 41.35 30.26 -4.15
N ASP A 299 40.31 30.39 -3.38
CA ASP A 299 40.24 29.95 -1.97
C ASP A 299 39.51 28.63 -1.78
N ASN A 300 39.12 27.96 -2.84
CA ASN A 300 38.29 26.74 -2.80
C ASN A 300 37.01 26.90 -1.97
N LYS A 301 36.39 28.09 -2.01
CA LYS A 301 35.20 28.40 -1.21
C LYS A 301 33.92 28.50 -2.03
N THR A 302 34.04 28.67 -3.34
CA THR A 302 32.86 28.76 -4.22
C THR A 302 32.42 27.38 -4.60
N ILE A 303 31.28 26.94 -4.06
CA ILE A 303 30.67 25.66 -4.38
C ILE A 303 29.67 25.89 -5.51
N SER A 304 29.87 25.22 -6.66
CA SER A 304 28.89 25.15 -7.73
C SER A 304 28.15 23.81 -7.64
N LEU A 305 26.84 23.88 -7.58
CA LEU A 305 26.01 22.67 -7.55
C LEU A 305 26.10 21.95 -8.90
N GLY A 306 26.31 20.66 -8.86
CA GLY A 306 26.33 19.80 -10.03
C GLY A 306 25.01 19.05 -10.22
N SER A 307 24.99 18.13 -11.14
CA SER A 307 23.93 17.15 -11.32
C SER A 307 24.51 15.76 -11.35
N SER A 308 23.78 14.78 -10.87
CA SER A 308 24.14 13.36 -11.04
C SER A 308 23.15 12.67 -11.94
N GLU A 309 23.60 11.62 -12.61
CA GLU A 309 22.69 10.75 -13.36
C GLU A 309 21.72 10.11 -12.37
N ALA A 310 20.42 10.24 -12.64
CA ALA A 310 19.39 9.58 -11.86
C ALA A 310 19.28 8.09 -12.22
N SER A 311 18.46 7.36 -11.51
CA SER A 311 18.15 5.97 -11.87
C SER A 311 17.60 5.90 -13.29
N LYS A 312 18.12 4.95 -14.07
CA LYS A 312 17.64 4.77 -15.46
C LYS A 312 16.17 4.34 -15.44
N ASN A 313 15.39 4.94 -16.33
CA ASN A 313 14.04 4.49 -16.61
C ASN A 313 14.03 3.11 -17.29
N ASN A 314 12.92 2.40 -17.15
CA ASN A 314 12.69 1.14 -17.84
C ASN A 314 11.45 1.28 -18.76
N PRO A 315 11.64 1.60 -20.06
CA PRO A 315 10.52 1.75 -20.98
C PRO A 315 9.78 0.43 -21.26
N ASN A 316 10.41 -0.71 -20.98
CA ASN A 316 9.86 -2.04 -21.23
C ASN A 316 9.06 -2.59 -20.05
N VAL A 317 8.84 -1.80 -19.02
CA VAL A 317 7.96 -2.18 -17.89
C VAL A 317 6.54 -2.43 -18.40
N GLY A 318 6.01 -3.60 -18.07
CA GLY A 318 4.67 -4.01 -18.46
C GLY A 318 4.02 -4.92 -17.40
N TRP A 319 2.90 -5.48 -17.77
CA TRP A 319 2.12 -6.34 -16.88
C TRP A 319 2.92 -7.58 -16.43
N GLU A 320 3.03 -7.80 -15.13
CA GLU A 320 3.35 -9.12 -14.61
C GLU A 320 2.17 -10.05 -14.93
N LYS A 321 2.45 -11.21 -15.47
CA LYS A 321 1.45 -12.18 -15.93
C LYS A 321 1.57 -13.46 -15.12
N SER A 322 0.44 -13.90 -14.57
CA SER A 322 0.32 -15.17 -13.87
C SER A 322 -0.64 -16.09 -14.61
N PHE A 323 -0.15 -17.20 -15.15
CA PHE A 323 -0.97 -18.25 -15.70
C PHE A 323 -1.33 -19.25 -14.61
N LYS A 324 -2.63 -19.33 -14.31
CA LYS A 324 -3.18 -20.17 -13.25
C LYS A 324 -3.96 -21.33 -13.84
N GLN A 325 -3.77 -22.49 -13.27
CA GLN A 325 -4.48 -23.72 -13.57
C GLN A 325 -5.04 -24.30 -12.28
N ASN A 326 -6.29 -24.71 -12.30
CA ASN A 326 -6.92 -25.39 -11.16
C ASN A 326 -7.75 -26.56 -11.68
N TYR A 327 -7.56 -27.72 -11.05
CA TYR A 327 -8.32 -28.95 -11.29
C TYR A 327 -8.95 -29.34 -9.98
N GLY A 328 -10.25 -29.62 -9.98
CA GLY A 328 -10.99 -29.94 -8.77
C GLY A 328 -11.91 -31.14 -8.98
N ILE A 329 -12.13 -31.84 -7.91
CA ILE A 329 -13.10 -32.92 -7.78
C ILE A 329 -13.95 -32.68 -6.54
N ASP A 330 -15.25 -32.66 -6.68
CA ASP A 330 -16.21 -32.55 -5.59
C ASP A 330 -17.02 -33.82 -5.53
N ILE A 331 -17.04 -34.50 -4.37
CA ILE A 331 -17.68 -35.80 -4.17
C ILE A 331 -18.53 -35.74 -2.90
N ASN A 332 -19.80 -36.18 -3.01
CA ASN A 332 -20.63 -36.41 -1.83
C ASN A 332 -20.99 -37.89 -1.75
N PHE A 333 -20.99 -38.42 -0.54
CA PHE A 333 -21.30 -39.79 -0.24
C PHE A 333 -22.51 -39.91 0.69
N LEU A 334 -23.19 -41.07 0.65
CA LEU A 334 -24.21 -41.46 1.61
C LEU A 334 -25.37 -40.44 1.72
N ASP A 335 -25.95 -40.06 0.62
CA ASP A 335 -27.02 -39.05 0.56
C ASP A 335 -26.59 -37.71 1.20
N ASP A 336 -25.43 -37.21 0.76
CA ASP A 336 -24.84 -35.91 1.16
C ASP A 336 -24.45 -35.82 2.63
N LYS A 337 -24.33 -36.94 3.37
CA LYS A 337 -23.87 -36.95 4.76
C LYS A 337 -22.37 -36.73 4.90
N LEU A 338 -21.60 -37.07 3.89
CA LEU A 338 -20.16 -36.84 3.83
C LEU A 338 -19.79 -36.18 2.50
N SER A 339 -19.11 -35.07 2.56
CA SER A 339 -18.58 -34.35 1.39
C SER A 339 -17.05 -34.30 1.44
N ALA A 340 -16.43 -34.46 0.28
CA ALA A 340 -14.99 -34.30 0.09
C ALA A 340 -14.71 -33.46 -1.14
N THR A 341 -13.78 -32.55 -1.05
CA THR A 341 -13.29 -31.74 -2.16
C THR A 341 -11.78 -31.89 -2.26
N GLY A 342 -11.28 -32.23 -3.43
CA GLY A 342 -9.86 -32.26 -3.75
C GLY A 342 -9.51 -31.23 -4.81
N GLU A 343 -8.44 -30.48 -4.61
CA GLU A 343 -7.97 -29.48 -5.56
C GLU A 343 -6.48 -29.63 -5.82
N TYR A 344 -6.10 -29.46 -7.09
CA TYR A 344 -4.73 -29.30 -7.52
C TYR A 344 -4.62 -27.98 -8.30
N TYR A 345 -3.72 -27.11 -7.89
CA TYR A 345 -3.46 -25.86 -8.57
C TYR A 345 -2.00 -25.72 -8.97
N ARG A 346 -1.78 -25.03 -10.07
CA ARG A 346 -0.44 -24.64 -10.55
C ARG A 346 -0.48 -23.19 -11.00
N GLU A 347 0.55 -22.45 -10.64
CA GLU A 347 0.74 -21.07 -11.06
C GLU A 347 2.12 -20.90 -11.70
N HIS A 348 2.17 -20.19 -12.82
CA HIS A 348 3.40 -19.80 -13.48
C HIS A 348 3.38 -18.30 -13.73
N ARG A 349 4.35 -17.59 -13.14
CA ARG A 349 4.49 -16.13 -13.26
C ARG A 349 5.60 -15.76 -14.22
N THR A 350 5.36 -14.73 -15.01
CA THR A 350 6.28 -14.16 -15.98
C THR A 350 6.28 -12.65 -15.90
N ASN A 351 7.32 -12.01 -16.40
CA ASN A 351 7.49 -10.55 -16.40
C ASN A 351 7.46 -9.94 -14.99
N ILE A 352 8.04 -10.63 -14.02
CA ILE A 352 8.16 -10.14 -12.65
C ILE A 352 9.18 -9.01 -12.64
N LEU A 353 8.77 -7.82 -12.19
CA LEU A 353 9.68 -6.69 -12.02
C LEU A 353 10.51 -6.91 -10.75
N LEU A 354 11.83 -6.96 -10.91
CA LEU A 354 12.79 -7.10 -9.81
C LEU A 354 13.79 -5.94 -9.88
N GLN A 355 14.09 -5.37 -8.72
CA GLN A 355 15.18 -4.41 -8.62
C GLN A 355 16.52 -5.16 -8.67
N ASN A 356 17.38 -4.76 -9.59
CA ASN A 356 18.73 -5.34 -9.67
C ASN A 356 19.64 -4.67 -8.64
N GLY A 357 19.77 -5.29 -7.47
CA GLY A 357 20.62 -4.79 -6.37
C GLY A 357 22.13 -5.06 -6.54
N GLN A 358 22.55 -5.72 -7.62
CA GLN A 358 23.95 -6.16 -7.82
C GLN A 358 24.63 -5.46 -9.00
N ALA A 359 24.33 -4.20 -9.25
CA ALA A 359 25.10 -3.46 -10.24
C ALA A 359 26.56 -3.29 -9.76
N PRO A 360 27.57 -3.70 -10.54
CA PRO A 360 28.96 -3.43 -10.17
C PRO A 360 29.17 -1.91 -10.01
N GLY A 361 29.77 -1.50 -8.91
CA GLY A 361 30.03 -0.08 -8.62
C GLY A 361 30.85 0.66 -9.68
N ILE A 362 31.55 -0.09 -10.56
CA ILE A 362 32.30 0.44 -11.69
C ILE A 362 31.41 1.12 -12.75
N LEU A 363 30.10 0.85 -12.75
CA LEU A 363 29.18 1.47 -13.70
C LEU A 363 28.88 2.94 -13.37
N GLY A 364 29.16 3.40 -12.15
CA GLY A 364 28.99 4.79 -11.74
C GLY A 364 27.56 5.30 -11.62
N PHE A 365 26.55 4.44 -11.81
CA PHE A 365 25.13 4.77 -11.67
C PHE A 365 24.36 3.66 -10.96
N ALA A 366 23.24 4.03 -10.33
CA ALA A 366 22.32 3.07 -9.73
C ALA A 366 21.43 2.44 -10.80
N MET A 367 21.32 1.12 -10.79
CA MET A 367 20.34 0.42 -11.62
C MET A 367 18.92 0.60 -11.04
N PRO A 368 17.91 0.69 -11.89
CA PRO A 368 16.51 0.80 -11.46
C PRO A 368 16.00 -0.46 -10.77
#